data_759d35b00e2288acc62e5301a256e462
#
_entry.id   759d35b00e2288acc62e5301a256e462
#
_cell.length_a   1.000
_cell.length_b   1.000
_cell.length_c   1.000
_cell.angle_alpha   90.00
_cell.angle_beta   90.00
_cell.angle_gamma   90.00
#
_symmetry.space_group_name_H-M   'P 1'
#
loop_
_entity.id
_entity.type
_entity.pdbx_description
1 polymer ?
#
loop_
_entity_poly.entity_id
_entity_poly.type
_entity_poly.pdbx_seq_one_letter_code
_entity_poly.pdbx_strand_id
1 'polypeptide(L)'
;DYPVASVNLPKPQADYAAKWLISTLEQACYKQKQQAGVVHINVPFAEPLYNAQEQEIDGHPWLMPIQRWLSQPKNWVDHQPLQQEVLMHENWDTWRTKRGVIVAGQLTPEQAMGINSWANTMGWILLTDIQSGVEPLTPYADIWLANQTVKQKLLQADIVIQFGSRFISKRINQFLAEFQGEFWVVEQSQNAVDPNHHTQTRFNAKAHHWLRAHPPLRQKPWLLEPLALSKFCATFIEQQVGGNLNEASLAHHIERVLPYNGILFLGNSLFVRLVDALTKLPEGYPI
;
A
#
# COMPACT_ATOMS: atom_id res chain seq x y z
N ASP A 1 -8.70 8.85 10.77
CA ASP A 1 -7.69 9.23 9.77
C ASP A 1 -7.76 10.72 9.55
N TYR A 2 -6.66 11.44 9.81
CA TYR A 2 -6.56 12.88 9.61
C TYR A 2 -6.00 13.17 8.21
N PRO A 3 -6.40 14.28 7.57
CA PRO A 3 -5.83 14.68 6.30
C PRO A 3 -4.34 15.01 6.45
N VAL A 4 -3.53 14.66 5.44
CA VAL A 4 -2.09 15.00 5.40
C VAL A 4 -1.88 16.49 5.14
N ALA A 5 -2.88 17.16 4.59
CA ALA A 5 -2.92 18.60 4.47
C ALA A 5 -4.37 19.08 4.57
N SER A 6 -4.56 20.22 5.25
CA SER A 6 -5.83 20.94 5.30
C SER A 6 -5.57 22.37 4.81
N VAL A 7 -6.35 22.77 3.82
CA VAL A 7 -6.26 24.09 3.20
C VAL A 7 -7.60 24.80 3.38
N ASN A 8 -7.60 25.95 4.06
CA ASN A 8 -8.75 26.83 4.11
C ASN A 8 -8.54 27.97 3.12
N LEU A 9 -9.27 27.95 2.02
CA LEU A 9 -9.25 29.05 1.07
C LEU A 9 -10.06 30.22 1.61
N PRO A 10 -9.68 31.47 1.27
CA PRO A 10 -10.53 32.62 1.55
C PRO A 10 -11.79 32.60 0.70
N LYS A 11 -12.81 33.41 1.06
CA LYS A 11 -13.96 33.63 0.17
C LYS A 11 -13.45 34.11 -1.20
N PRO A 12 -14.04 33.63 -2.32
CA PRO A 12 -13.63 34.02 -3.66
C PRO A 12 -13.73 35.58 -3.81
N GLN A 13 -12.61 36.20 -4.11
CA GLN A 13 -12.47 37.63 -4.35
C GLN A 13 -11.34 37.87 -5.35
N ALA A 14 -11.50 38.86 -6.22
CA ALA A 14 -10.50 39.20 -7.23
C ALA A 14 -9.19 39.77 -6.65
N ASP A 15 -9.19 40.15 -5.37
CA ASP A 15 -8.02 40.67 -4.67
C ASP A 15 -6.92 39.62 -4.42
N TYR A 16 -7.28 38.33 -4.44
CA TYR A 16 -6.32 37.27 -4.29
C TYR A 16 -5.69 36.91 -5.66
N ALA A 17 -4.38 36.95 -5.72
CA ALA A 17 -3.70 36.59 -6.96
C ALA A 17 -3.97 35.14 -7.39
N ALA A 18 -4.35 34.91 -8.65
CA ALA A 18 -4.57 33.55 -9.17
C ALA A 18 -3.35 32.63 -8.97
N LYS A 19 -2.14 33.18 -9.06
CA LYS A 19 -0.86 32.46 -8.81
C LYS A 19 -0.77 31.92 -7.38
N TRP A 20 -1.32 32.65 -6.40
CA TRP A 20 -1.37 32.18 -5.01
C TRP A 20 -2.26 30.95 -4.89
N LEU A 21 -3.43 30.94 -5.53
CA LEU A 21 -4.34 29.79 -5.53
C LEU A 21 -3.65 28.56 -6.15
N ILE A 22 -3.06 28.71 -7.33
CA ILE A 22 -2.34 27.63 -8.01
C ILE A 22 -1.24 27.05 -7.10
N SER A 23 -0.38 27.89 -6.58
CA SER A 23 0.73 27.50 -5.71
C SER A 23 0.24 26.77 -4.44
N THR A 24 -0.85 27.25 -3.82
CA THR A 24 -1.45 26.65 -2.62
C THR A 24 -2.00 25.25 -2.92
N LEU A 25 -2.71 25.09 -4.02
CA LEU A 25 -3.28 23.82 -4.43
C LEU A 25 -2.18 22.82 -4.81
N GLU A 26 -1.16 23.23 -5.56
CA GLU A 26 -0.03 22.36 -5.90
C GLU A 26 0.74 21.92 -4.66
N GLN A 27 0.95 22.80 -3.69
CA GLN A 27 1.61 22.42 -2.45
C GLN A 27 0.80 21.37 -1.66
N ALA A 28 -0.53 21.47 -1.65
CA ALA A 28 -1.38 20.48 -1.05
C ALA A 28 -1.31 19.13 -1.79
N CYS A 29 -1.34 19.15 -3.12
CA CYS A 29 -1.16 17.95 -3.96
C CYS A 29 0.24 17.34 -3.79
N TYR A 30 1.28 18.16 -3.66
CA TYR A 30 2.63 17.67 -3.38
C TYR A 30 2.69 16.91 -2.04
N LYS A 31 2.12 17.47 -0.96
CA LYS A 31 2.04 16.79 0.34
C LYS A 31 1.27 15.47 0.25
N GLN A 32 0.17 15.46 -0.52
CA GLN A 32 -0.59 14.23 -0.78
C GLN A 32 0.28 13.13 -1.40
N LYS A 33 1.03 13.49 -2.46
CA LYS A 33 1.91 12.55 -3.15
C LYS A 33 3.04 12.03 -2.25
N GLN A 34 3.58 12.90 -1.37
CA GLN A 34 4.66 12.53 -0.45
C GLN A 34 4.20 11.61 0.69
N GLN A 35 2.98 11.80 1.17
CA GLN A 35 2.49 11.13 2.37
C GLN A 35 1.37 10.11 2.09
N ALA A 36 0.98 9.94 0.81
CA ALA A 36 -0.06 9.01 0.37
C ALA A 36 -1.35 9.11 1.22
N GLY A 37 -1.86 10.33 1.44
CA GLY A 37 -3.01 10.57 2.31
C GLY A 37 -4.07 11.46 1.68
N VAL A 38 -5.10 11.78 2.45
CA VAL A 38 -6.21 12.64 2.04
C VAL A 38 -5.82 14.11 2.21
N VAL A 39 -6.17 14.95 1.24
CA VAL A 39 -6.12 16.42 1.36
C VAL A 39 -7.53 16.94 1.53
N HIS A 40 -7.74 17.78 2.54
CA HIS A 40 -8.97 18.48 2.76
C HIS A 40 -8.83 19.95 2.30
N ILE A 41 -9.70 20.38 1.38
CA ILE A 41 -9.75 21.75 0.89
C ILE A 41 -11.12 22.33 1.22
N ASN A 42 -11.15 23.32 2.10
CA ASN A 42 -12.35 24.08 2.42
C ASN A 42 -12.45 25.29 1.50
N VAL A 43 -13.55 25.38 0.75
CA VAL A 43 -13.81 26.46 -0.20
C VAL A 43 -15.08 27.21 0.26
N PRO A 44 -14.97 28.29 1.04
CA PRO A 44 -16.12 29.03 1.52
C PRO A 44 -16.71 29.91 0.40
N PHE A 45 -18.02 29.84 0.21
CA PHE A 45 -18.76 30.73 -0.68
C PHE A 45 -19.65 31.69 0.14
N ALA A 46 -19.86 32.88 -0.38
CA ALA A 46 -20.77 33.83 0.23
C ALA A 46 -22.22 33.57 -0.25
N GLU A 47 -23.20 33.85 0.59
CA GLU A 47 -24.57 33.86 0.18
C GLU A 47 -24.92 35.20 -0.57
N PRO A 48 -25.84 35.15 -1.54
CA PRO A 48 -26.57 33.99 -2.04
C PRO A 48 -25.69 33.08 -2.90
N LEU A 49 -25.85 31.76 -2.74
CA LEU A 49 -25.07 30.78 -3.48
C LEU A 49 -25.41 30.72 -5.00
N TYR A 50 -26.61 31.24 -5.32
CA TYR A 50 -27.08 31.33 -6.70
C TYR A 50 -27.26 32.79 -7.06
N ASN A 51 -26.58 33.24 -8.10
CA ASN A 51 -26.79 34.58 -8.65
C ASN A 51 -27.72 34.48 -9.86
N ALA A 52 -28.78 35.27 -9.88
CA ALA A 52 -29.74 35.33 -10.98
C ALA A 52 -29.15 35.95 -12.27
N GLN A 53 -28.01 36.61 -12.18
CA GLN A 53 -27.28 37.15 -13.32
C GLN A 53 -26.06 36.27 -13.58
N GLU A 54 -26.11 35.48 -14.67
CA GLU A 54 -24.92 34.85 -15.22
C GLU A 54 -23.95 35.94 -15.66
N GLN A 55 -22.90 36.16 -14.88
CA GLN A 55 -21.77 36.94 -15.35
C GLN A 55 -20.90 36.01 -16.17
N GLU A 56 -20.64 36.39 -17.42
CA GLU A 56 -19.64 35.73 -18.24
C GLU A 56 -18.27 35.83 -17.53
N ILE A 57 -17.87 34.75 -16.92
CA ILE A 57 -16.57 34.64 -16.25
C ILE A 57 -15.47 34.38 -17.28
N ASP A 58 -15.84 33.83 -18.45
CA ASP A 58 -14.91 33.56 -19.55
C ASP A 58 -14.22 34.84 -20.05
N GLY A 59 -12.89 34.80 -20.04
CA GLY A 59 -12.04 35.92 -20.47
C GLY A 59 -11.66 36.92 -19.38
N HIS A 60 -12.10 36.73 -18.14
CA HIS A 60 -11.66 37.62 -17.08
C HIS A 60 -10.13 37.53 -16.86
N PRO A 61 -9.37 38.64 -16.81
CA PRO A 61 -7.91 38.62 -16.72
C PRO A 61 -7.35 37.80 -15.56
N TRP A 62 -8.09 37.70 -14.46
CA TRP A 62 -7.74 36.88 -13.29
C TRP A 62 -7.65 35.38 -13.62
N LEU A 63 -8.44 34.88 -14.57
CA LEU A 63 -8.44 33.48 -14.98
C LEU A 63 -7.28 33.12 -15.91
N MET A 64 -6.67 34.06 -16.61
CA MET A 64 -5.62 33.78 -17.59
C MET A 64 -4.45 32.94 -17.04
N PRO A 65 -3.89 33.20 -15.84
CA PRO A 65 -2.84 32.36 -15.28
C PRO A 65 -3.33 30.92 -14.99
N ILE A 66 -4.59 30.74 -14.56
CA ILE A 66 -5.17 29.43 -14.26
C ILE A 66 -5.37 28.65 -15.55
N GLN A 67 -5.99 29.26 -16.58
CA GLN A 67 -6.20 28.61 -17.87
C GLN A 67 -4.88 28.20 -18.51
N ARG A 68 -3.84 29.05 -18.43
CA ARG A 68 -2.50 28.74 -18.90
C ARG A 68 -1.91 27.53 -18.16
N TRP A 69 -2.03 27.51 -16.82
CA TRP A 69 -1.55 26.39 -16.01
C TRP A 69 -2.28 25.09 -16.32
N LEU A 70 -3.60 25.11 -16.46
CA LEU A 70 -4.41 23.93 -16.81
C LEU A 70 -4.08 23.40 -18.22
N SER A 71 -3.67 24.29 -19.15
CA SER A 71 -3.31 23.89 -20.52
C SER A 71 -1.87 23.37 -20.66
N GLN A 72 -1.05 23.48 -19.62
CA GLN A 72 0.35 23.04 -19.63
C GLN A 72 0.50 21.73 -18.85
N PRO A 73 1.21 20.72 -19.39
CA PRO A 73 1.51 19.47 -18.66
C PRO A 73 2.60 19.64 -17.59
N LYS A 74 2.95 20.87 -17.22
CA LYS A 74 4.05 21.19 -16.30
C LYS A 74 3.50 21.70 -14.98
N ASN A 75 4.04 21.20 -13.88
CA ASN A 75 3.74 21.71 -12.54
C ASN A 75 4.14 23.18 -12.41
N TRP A 76 3.42 23.94 -11.61
CA TRP A 76 3.76 25.33 -11.27
C TRP A 76 5.03 25.41 -10.43
N VAL A 77 5.23 24.43 -9.54
CA VAL A 77 6.44 24.25 -8.75
C VAL A 77 7.03 22.88 -9.07
N ASP A 78 8.25 22.86 -9.57
CA ASP A 78 8.99 21.63 -9.83
C ASP A 78 9.74 21.21 -8.56
N HIS A 79 9.16 20.29 -7.83
CA HIS A 79 9.76 19.74 -6.61
C HIS A 79 10.78 18.65 -6.96
N GLN A 80 12.04 18.95 -6.78
CA GLN A 80 13.08 17.93 -6.91
C GLN A 80 12.99 16.96 -5.69
N PRO A 81 12.96 15.64 -5.92
CA PRO A 81 12.89 14.69 -4.83
C PRO A 81 14.17 14.74 -3.99
N LEU A 82 14.00 14.74 -2.66
CA LEU A 82 15.12 14.47 -1.77
C LEU A 82 15.61 13.04 -2.04
N GLN A 83 16.80 12.91 -2.60
CA GLN A 83 17.48 11.62 -2.71
C GLN A 83 17.96 11.23 -1.32
N GLN A 84 17.12 10.53 -0.56
CA GLN A 84 17.57 9.88 0.65
C GLN A 84 18.23 8.56 0.26
N GLU A 85 19.54 8.49 0.42
CA GLU A 85 20.27 7.23 0.33
C GLU A 85 19.87 6.37 1.53
N VAL A 86 19.32 5.21 1.27
CA VAL A 86 19.00 4.24 2.34
C VAL A 86 20.28 3.53 2.69
N LEU A 87 20.75 3.72 3.91
CA LEU A 87 21.92 3.02 4.44
C LEU A 87 21.51 1.60 4.89
N MET A 88 22.41 0.66 4.68
CA MET A 88 22.28 -0.69 5.24
C MET A 88 22.30 -0.60 6.78
N HIS A 89 21.39 -1.33 7.42
CA HIS A 89 21.37 -1.44 8.87
C HIS A 89 22.70 -2.07 9.38
N GLU A 90 23.28 -1.51 10.41
CA GLU A 90 24.60 -1.91 10.92
C GLU A 90 24.72 -3.41 11.25
N ASN A 91 23.64 -4.02 11.74
CA ASN A 91 23.58 -5.43 12.09
C ASN A 91 22.95 -6.30 10.99
N TRP A 92 22.84 -5.80 9.73
CA TRP A 92 22.19 -6.55 8.66
C TRP A 92 22.84 -7.90 8.39
N ASP A 93 24.16 -8.00 8.43
CA ASP A 93 24.89 -9.24 8.21
C ASP A 93 24.54 -10.33 9.24
N THR A 94 24.16 -9.94 10.44
CA THR A 94 23.63 -10.85 11.46
C THR A 94 22.18 -11.21 11.19
N TRP A 95 21.32 -10.22 10.94
CA TRP A 95 19.90 -10.44 10.77
C TRP A 95 19.57 -11.27 9.55
N ARG A 96 20.27 -11.08 8.45
CA ARG A 96 20.04 -11.86 7.23
C ARG A 96 20.36 -13.36 7.37
N THR A 97 21.00 -13.80 8.44
CA THR A 97 21.23 -15.22 8.74
C THR A 97 20.13 -15.85 9.61
N LYS A 98 19.21 -15.05 10.12
CA LYS A 98 18.15 -15.44 11.05
C LYS A 98 16.90 -15.95 10.32
N ARG A 99 16.00 -16.56 11.09
CA ARG A 99 14.67 -16.96 10.57
C ARG A 99 13.80 -15.71 10.44
N GLY A 100 13.45 -15.36 9.23
CA GLY A 100 12.67 -14.16 9.00
C GLY A 100 11.30 -14.44 8.36
N VAL A 101 10.39 -13.50 8.60
CA VAL A 101 9.11 -13.39 7.93
C VAL A 101 9.01 -12.00 7.32
N ILE A 102 8.59 -11.93 6.08
CA ILE A 102 8.22 -10.70 5.41
C ILE A 102 6.71 -10.60 5.37
N VAL A 103 6.20 -9.44 5.70
CA VAL A 103 4.77 -9.13 5.59
C VAL A 103 4.62 -7.92 4.67
N ALA A 104 3.91 -8.08 3.55
CA ALA A 104 3.67 -7.03 2.58
C ALA A 104 2.22 -6.56 2.67
N GLY A 105 2.02 -5.32 3.13
CA GLY A 105 0.74 -4.62 3.18
C GLY A 105 0.52 -3.74 1.96
N GLN A 106 -0.24 -2.66 2.11
CA GLN A 106 -0.52 -1.74 1.01
C GLN A 106 0.76 -1.11 0.46
N LEU A 107 1.02 -1.35 -0.84
CA LEU A 107 2.15 -0.85 -1.59
C LEU A 107 1.72 -0.33 -2.96
N THR A 108 2.53 0.53 -3.57
CA THR A 108 2.38 0.82 -4.99
C THR A 108 2.99 -0.30 -5.84
N PRO A 109 2.58 -0.48 -7.11
CA PRO A 109 3.17 -1.49 -7.99
C PRO A 109 4.70 -1.40 -8.07
N GLU A 110 5.27 -0.19 -8.11
CA GLU A 110 6.71 0.04 -8.10
C GLU A 110 7.38 -0.48 -6.81
N GLN A 111 6.72 -0.28 -5.66
CA GLN A 111 7.24 -0.72 -4.36
C GLN A 111 7.14 -2.24 -4.17
N ALA A 112 6.17 -2.89 -4.79
CA ALA A 112 5.98 -4.34 -4.73
C ALA A 112 7.10 -5.12 -5.44
N MET A 113 7.68 -4.50 -6.48
CA MET A 113 8.70 -5.15 -7.31
C MET A 113 9.91 -5.61 -6.51
N GLY A 114 10.29 -6.87 -6.72
CA GLY A 114 11.50 -7.45 -6.15
C GLY A 114 11.35 -8.04 -4.75
N ILE A 115 10.27 -7.76 -4.00
CA ILE A 115 10.05 -8.32 -2.66
C ILE A 115 9.97 -9.85 -2.70
N ASN A 116 9.22 -10.40 -3.66
CA ASN A 116 9.10 -11.85 -3.83
C ASN A 116 10.46 -12.52 -4.06
N SER A 117 11.22 -12.06 -5.05
CA SER A 117 12.52 -12.64 -5.41
C SER A 117 13.54 -12.51 -4.29
N TRP A 118 13.51 -11.39 -3.56
CA TRP A 118 14.35 -11.14 -2.41
C TRP A 118 14.00 -12.09 -1.26
N ALA A 119 12.72 -12.24 -0.91
CA ALA A 119 12.22 -13.16 0.11
C ALA A 119 12.58 -14.61 -0.21
N ASN A 120 12.38 -15.02 -1.47
CA ASN A 120 12.72 -16.35 -1.95
C ASN A 120 14.23 -16.64 -1.83
N THR A 121 15.07 -15.67 -2.18
CA THR A 121 16.53 -15.79 -2.04
C THR A 121 16.93 -15.94 -0.57
N MET A 122 16.30 -15.21 0.32
CA MET A 122 16.52 -15.30 1.77
C MET A 122 16.00 -16.62 2.39
N GLY A 123 15.16 -17.38 1.69
CA GLY A 123 14.45 -18.51 2.27
C GLY A 123 13.50 -18.11 3.41
N TRP A 124 13.07 -16.85 3.41
CA TRP A 124 12.14 -16.28 4.39
C TRP A 124 10.69 -16.49 3.95
N ILE A 125 9.79 -16.59 4.92
CA ILE A 125 8.37 -16.71 4.63
C ILE A 125 7.83 -15.35 4.22
N LEU A 126 7.06 -15.33 3.12
CA LEU A 126 6.41 -14.12 2.61
C LEU A 126 4.91 -14.23 2.79
N LEU A 127 4.36 -13.35 3.62
CA LEU A 127 2.92 -13.13 3.81
C LEU A 127 2.51 -11.88 3.04
N THR A 128 1.59 -12.01 2.12
CA THR A 128 1.11 -10.90 1.29
C THR A 128 -0.36 -10.61 1.56
N ASP A 129 -0.69 -9.35 1.72
CA ASP A 129 -2.05 -8.83 1.66
C ASP A 129 -2.41 -8.54 0.20
N ILE A 130 -3.70 -8.59 -0.14
CA ILE A 130 -4.16 -8.34 -1.49
C ILE A 130 -3.76 -6.94 -2.01
N GLN A 131 -3.66 -5.94 -1.13
CA GLN A 131 -3.27 -4.57 -1.47
C GLN A 131 -1.76 -4.41 -1.72
N SER A 132 -0.97 -5.46 -1.49
CA SER A 132 0.48 -5.37 -1.67
C SER A 132 0.93 -5.35 -3.12
N GLY A 133 0.16 -5.93 -4.03
CA GLY A 133 0.59 -6.19 -5.41
C GLY A 133 1.81 -7.11 -5.52
N VAL A 134 2.24 -7.73 -4.44
CA VAL A 134 3.37 -8.67 -4.42
C VAL A 134 2.88 -10.07 -4.74
N GLU A 135 3.52 -10.73 -5.72
CA GLU A 135 3.21 -12.12 -5.99
C GLU A 135 3.57 -13.01 -4.79
N PRO A 136 2.60 -13.77 -4.21
CA PRO A 136 2.85 -14.57 -3.03
C PRO A 136 3.69 -15.81 -3.33
N LEU A 137 4.69 -16.11 -2.50
CA LEU A 137 5.40 -17.39 -2.52
C LEU A 137 4.53 -18.55 -2.00
N THR A 138 3.66 -18.22 -1.05
CA THR A 138 2.73 -19.15 -0.38
C THR A 138 1.32 -18.53 -0.36
N PRO A 139 0.59 -18.56 -1.50
CA PRO A 139 -0.74 -17.97 -1.59
C PRO A 139 -1.71 -18.53 -0.56
N TYR A 140 -2.83 -17.83 -0.39
CA TYR A 140 -3.90 -18.17 0.56
C TYR A 140 -3.48 -18.10 2.04
N ALA A 141 -2.63 -17.15 2.37
CA ALA A 141 -2.10 -16.98 3.73
C ALA A 141 -3.22 -16.81 4.76
N ASP A 142 -4.27 -16.06 4.44
CA ASP A 142 -5.41 -15.88 5.35
C ASP A 142 -6.16 -17.20 5.64
N ILE A 143 -6.05 -18.23 4.79
CA ILE A 143 -6.63 -19.54 5.04
C ILE A 143 -5.67 -20.44 5.84
N TRP A 144 -4.44 -20.65 5.35
CA TRP A 144 -3.55 -21.61 5.99
C TRP A 144 -3.01 -21.13 7.36
N LEU A 145 -2.99 -19.83 7.65
CA LEU A 145 -2.71 -19.29 8.99
C LEU A 145 -3.76 -19.67 10.03
N ALA A 146 -4.92 -20.21 9.62
CA ALA A 146 -5.87 -20.83 10.55
C ALA A 146 -5.31 -22.08 11.23
N ASN A 147 -4.31 -22.73 10.63
CA ASN A 147 -3.62 -23.86 11.22
C ASN A 147 -2.73 -23.40 12.37
N GLN A 148 -3.18 -23.67 13.61
CA GLN A 148 -2.49 -23.20 14.81
C GLN A 148 -1.07 -23.77 14.92
N THR A 149 -0.83 -25.02 14.51
CA THR A 149 0.51 -25.64 14.58
C THR A 149 1.50 -24.87 13.71
N VAL A 150 1.11 -24.51 12.48
CA VAL A 150 1.98 -23.76 11.56
C VAL A 150 2.14 -22.31 12.02
N LYS A 151 1.05 -21.69 12.51
CA LYS A 151 1.14 -20.34 13.09
C LYS A 151 2.11 -20.30 14.27
N GLN A 152 2.06 -21.27 15.19
CA GLN A 152 2.99 -21.35 16.32
C GLN A 152 4.45 -21.56 15.89
N LYS A 153 4.70 -22.32 14.82
CA LYS A 153 6.04 -22.43 14.24
C LYS A 153 6.49 -21.11 13.61
N LEU A 154 5.59 -20.41 12.91
CA LEU A 154 5.88 -19.13 12.29
C LEU A 154 6.21 -18.05 13.32
N LEU A 155 5.56 -18.08 14.49
CA LEU A 155 5.87 -17.20 15.63
C LEU A 155 7.27 -17.41 16.24
N GLN A 156 7.97 -18.49 15.86
CA GLN A 156 9.36 -18.71 16.24
C GLN A 156 10.37 -17.99 15.32
N ALA A 157 9.90 -17.17 14.39
CA ALA A 157 10.75 -16.29 13.62
C ALA A 157 11.52 -15.35 14.53
N ASP A 158 12.77 -15.05 14.17
CA ASP A 158 13.61 -14.13 14.93
C ASP A 158 13.32 -12.67 14.58
N ILE A 159 12.85 -12.43 13.35
CA ILE A 159 12.58 -11.10 12.83
C ILE A 159 11.36 -11.11 11.88
N VAL A 160 10.55 -10.05 11.97
CA VAL A 160 9.53 -9.70 10.97
C VAL A 160 9.92 -8.39 10.31
N ILE A 161 9.88 -8.34 8.97
CA ILE A 161 10.00 -7.08 8.22
C ILE A 161 8.67 -6.81 7.52
N GLN A 162 8.04 -5.72 7.90
CA GLN A 162 6.82 -5.22 7.28
C GLN A 162 7.16 -4.21 6.19
N PHE A 163 6.68 -4.46 4.96
CA PHE A 163 6.68 -3.48 3.88
C PHE A 163 5.27 -2.92 3.70
N GLY A 164 5.18 -1.59 3.59
CA GLY A 164 3.90 -0.90 3.44
C GLY A 164 3.08 -0.83 4.73
N SER A 165 1.82 -0.36 4.59
CA SER A 165 1.06 0.10 5.74
C SER A 165 -0.02 -0.88 6.20
N ARG A 166 -1.16 -0.90 5.55
CA ARG A 166 -2.40 -1.54 6.04
C ARG A 166 -2.53 -2.98 5.56
N PHE A 167 -3.24 -3.79 6.35
CA PHE A 167 -3.59 -5.17 6.02
C PHE A 167 -5.10 -5.37 6.09
N ILE A 168 -5.66 -6.00 5.06
CA ILE A 168 -7.04 -6.50 5.04
C ILE A 168 -7.12 -7.83 5.78
N SER A 169 -6.09 -8.67 5.63
CA SER A 169 -6.03 -9.99 6.24
C SER A 169 -6.11 -9.94 7.76
N LYS A 170 -7.19 -10.52 8.31
CA LYS A 170 -7.37 -10.66 9.75
C LYS A 170 -6.30 -11.55 10.39
N ARG A 171 -5.90 -12.62 9.70
CA ARG A 171 -4.96 -13.60 10.26
C ARG A 171 -3.53 -13.13 10.23
N ILE A 172 -3.13 -12.34 9.23
CA ILE A 172 -1.86 -11.64 9.24
C ILE A 172 -1.81 -10.67 10.43
N ASN A 173 -2.86 -9.86 10.64
CA ASN A 173 -2.93 -8.98 11.80
C ASN A 173 -2.87 -9.73 13.13
N GLN A 174 -3.54 -10.88 13.25
CA GLN A 174 -3.47 -11.74 14.45
C GLN A 174 -2.06 -12.34 14.66
N PHE A 175 -1.38 -12.76 13.58
CA PHE A 175 -0.01 -13.23 13.66
C PHE A 175 0.91 -12.11 14.15
N LEU A 176 0.80 -10.90 13.59
CA LEU A 176 1.58 -9.75 14.02
C LEU A 176 1.32 -9.41 15.50
N ALA A 177 0.07 -9.40 15.95
CA ALA A 177 -0.29 -9.11 17.35
C ALA A 177 0.33 -10.09 18.35
N GLU A 178 0.60 -11.34 17.96
CA GLU A 178 1.20 -12.38 18.80
C GLU A 178 2.73 -12.45 18.69
N PHE A 179 3.33 -11.80 17.66
CA PHE A 179 4.76 -11.84 17.42
C PHE A 179 5.53 -11.06 18.48
N GLN A 180 6.65 -11.61 18.97
CA GLN A 180 7.46 -11.04 20.06
C GLN A 180 8.94 -10.85 19.68
N GLY A 181 9.34 -11.16 18.44
CA GLY A 181 10.72 -11.00 17.96
C GLY A 181 11.04 -9.58 17.53
N GLU A 182 12.15 -9.41 16.85
CA GLU A 182 12.54 -8.13 16.25
C GLU A 182 11.56 -7.71 15.16
N PHE A 183 11.12 -6.45 15.16
CA PHE A 183 10.11 -5.95 14.23
C PHE A 183 10.62 -4.72 13.49
N TRP A 184 10.71 -4.83 12.17
CA TRP A 184 11.13 -3.75 11.29
C TRP A 184 10.00 -3.32 10.37
N VAL A 185 9.88 -2.01 10.19
CA VAL A 185 8.89 -1.41 9.29
C VAL A 185 9.60 -0.58 8.23
N VAL A 186 9.34 -0.89 6.98
CA VAL A 186 9.84 -0.16 5.81
C VAL A 186 8.66 0.55 5.16
N GLU A 187 8.51 1.84 5.43
CA GLU A 187 7.38 2.64 4.97
C GLU A 187 7.79 4.12 4.84
N GLN A 188 7.45 4.72 3.72
CA GLN A 188 7.81 6.12 3.45
C GLN A 188 6.88 7.12 4.18
N SER A 189 5.63 6.72 4.47
CA SER A 189 4.70 7.60 5.17
C SER A 189 5.14 7.83 6.63
N GLN A 190 4.86 9.00 7.16
CA GLN A 190 5.17 9.33 8.57
C GLN A 190 4.09 8.83 9.55
N ASN A 191 3.02 8.23 9.03
CA ASN A 191 1.92 7.75 9.86
C ASN A 191 2.32 6.49 10.64
N ALA A 192 1.75 6.31 11.82
CA ALA A 192 1.86 5.04 12.54
C ALA A 192 1.12 3.95 11.76
N VAL A 193 1.85 2.89 11.39
CA VAL A 193 1.31 1.81 10.56
C VAL A 193 1.18 0.49 11.31
N ASP A 194 1.66 0.43 12.53
CA ASP A 194 1.56 -0.74 13.40
C ASP A 194 0.49 -0.54 14.48
N PRO A 195 -0.69 -1.18 14.34
CA PRO A 195 -1.76 -1.08 15.33
C PRO A 195 -1.47 -1.83 16.64
N ASN A 196 -0.43 -2.67 16.67
CA ASN A 196 -0.08 -3.47 17.84
C ASN A 196 0.99 -2.80 18.72
N HIS A 197 1.53 -1.66 18.27
CA HIS A 197 2.51 -0.85 19.00
C HIS A 197 3.77 -1.62 19.41
N HIS A 198 4.31 -2.45 18.51
CA HIS A 198 5.56 -3.15 18.76
C HIS A 198 6.72 -2.17 19.00
N THR A 199 7.68 -2.58 19.81
CA THR A 199 9.02 -1.99 19.73
C THR A 199 9.56 -2.30 18.35
N GLN A 200 9.97 -1.27 17.59
CA GLN A 200 10.28 -1.45 16.17
C GLN A 200 11.43 -0.57 15.70
N THR A 201 12.16 -1.08 14.72
CA THR A 201 13.06 -0.27 13.90
C THR A 201 12.31 0.20 12.65
N ARG A 202 12.29 1.51 12.41
CA ARG A 202 11.57 2.07 11.26
C ARG A 202 12.50 2.69 10.25
N PHE A 203 12.34 2.27 8.99
CA PHE A 203 13.04 2.82 7.83
C PHE A 203 12.06 3.67 7.01
N ASN A 204 12.29 4.97 6.98
CA ASN A 204 11.52 5.90 6.14
C ASN A 204 12.01 5.81 4.69
N ALA A 205 11.66 4.74 4.00
CA ALA A 205 12.18 4.40 2.69
C ALA A 205 11.12 3.72 1.83
N LYS A 206 11.27 3.84 0.51
CA LYS A 206 10.57 2.97 -0.43
C LYS A 206 11.14 1.56 -0.35
N ALA A 207 10.28 0.55 -0.48
CA ALA A 207 10.66 -0.86 -0.39
C ALA A 207 11.86 -1.22 -1.29
N HIS A 208 11.82 -0.84 -2.58
CA HIS A 208 12.88 -1.17 -3.53
C HIS A 208 14.24 -0.50 -3.20
N HIS A 209 14.26 0.68 -2.57
CA HIS A 209 15.49 1.31 -2.08
C HIS A 209 16.06 0.55 -0.88
N TRP A 210 15.18 0.13 0.03
CA TRP A 210 15.56 -0.67 1.19
C TRP A 210 16.14 -2.03 0.77
N LEU A 211 15.47 -2.73 -0.16
CA LEU A 211 15.93 -4.02 -0.69
C LEU A 211 17.32 -3.92 -1.34
N ARG A 212 17.57 -2.82 -2.07
CA ARG A 212 18.88 -2.57 -2.68
C ARG A 212 19.98 -2.35 -1.65
N ALA A 213 19.67 -1.63 -0.56
CA ALA A 213 20.61 -1.39 0.53
C ALA A 213 20.86 -2.62 1.41
N HIS A 214 19.92 -3.59 1.42
CA HIS A 214 19.98 -4.79 2.25
C HIS A 214 20.03 -6.05 1.37
N PRO A 215 21.21 -6.40 0.80
CA PRO A 215 21.33 -7.52 -0.12
C PRO A 215 20.97 -8.85 0.55
N PRO A 216 20.21 -9.71 -0.15
CA PRO A 216 19.79 -10.99 0.40
C PRO A 216 20.97 -11.98 0.48
N LEU A 217 20.90 -12.88 1.45
CA LEU A 217 21.77 -14.04 1.55
C LEU A 217 20.99 -15.27 1.09
N ARG A 218 21.53 -16.01 0.11
CA ARG A 218 20.87 -17.22 -0.39
C ARG A 218 20.82 -18.29 0.68
N GLN A 219 19.61 -18.69 1.06
CA GLN A 219 19.35 -19.72 2.06
C GLN A 219 18.22 -20.64 1.63
N LYS A 220 18.15 -21.83 2.25
CA LYS A 220 16.99 -22.70 2.14
C LYS A 220 15.84 -22.16 3.00
N PRO A 221 14.58 -22.37 2.60
CA PRO A 221 13.44 -22.02 3.44
C PRO A 221 13.55 -22.67 4.84
N TRP A 222 13.43 -21.87 5.88
CA TRP A 222 13.53 -22.36 7.26
C TRP A 222 12.23 -23.04 7.74
N LEU A 223 11.11 -22.86 7.03
CA LEU A 223 9.81 -23.46 7.31
C LEU A 223 9.17 -23.87 5.97
N LEU A 224 8.84 -25.16 5.81
CA LEU A 224 8.30 -25.70 4.55
C LEU A 224 6.78 -25.90 4.59
N GLU A 225 6.20 -25.97 5.77
CA GLU A 225 4.77 -26.24 5.95
C GLU A 225 3.86 -25.20 5.26
N PRO A 226 4.16 -23.90 5.23
CA PRO A 226 3.36 -22.92 4.49
C PRO A 226 3.22 -23.27 3.00
N LEU A 227 4.29 -23.74 2.37
CA LEU A 227 4.24 -24.14 0.96
C LEU A 227 3.36 -25.38 0.74
N ALA A 228 3.43 -26.37 1.63
CA ALA A 228 2.58 -27.55 1.55
C ALA A 228 1.10 -27.20 1.78
N LEU A 229 0.81 -26.37 2.79
CA LEU A 229 -0.55 -25.92 3.08
C LEU A 229 -1.12 -25.04 1.97
N SER A 230 -0.33 -24.18 1.40
CA SER A 230 -0.76 -23.34 0.26
C SER A 230 -1.22 -24.19 -0.94
N LYS A 231 -0.47 -25.26 -1.28
CA LYS A 231 -0.87 -26.20 -2.33
C LYS A 231 -2.16 -26.96 -1.97
N PHE A 232 -2.30 -27.36 -0.72
CA PHE A 232 -3.52 -27.98 -0.23
C PHE A 232 -4.71 -27.01 -0.31
N CYS A 233 -4.53 -25.77 0.11
CA CYS A 233 -5.55 -24.72 0.03
C CYS A 233 -6.01 -24.51 -1.41
N ALA A 234 -5.07 -24.42 -2.37
CA ALA A 234 -5.40 -24.25 -3.79
C ALA A 234 -6.36 -25.35 -4.28
N THR A 235 -6.03 -26.62 -4.03
CA THR A 235 -6.86 -27.76 -4.42
C THR A 235 -8.22 -27.74 -3.69
N PHE A 236 -8.22 -27.45 -2.40
CA PHE A 236 -9.42 -27.41 -1.59
C PHE A 236 -10.38 -26.29 -2.02
N ILE A 237 -9.87 -25.09 -2.29
CA ILE A 237 -10.68 -23.95 -2.75
C ILE A 237 -11.32 -24.29 -4.09
N GLU A 238 -10.58 -24.81 -5.06
CA GLU A 238 -11.12 -25.18 -6.37
C GLU A 238 -12.27 -26.20 -6.25
N GLN A 239 -12.13 -27.18 -5.34
CA GLN A 239 -13.16 -28.18 -5.11
C GLN A 239 -14.42 -27.64 -4.42
N GLN A 240 -14.27 -26.67 -3.48
CA GLN A 240 -15.38 -26.17 -2.69
C GLN A 240 -16.11 -24.99 -3.35
N VAL A 241 -15.41 -24.19 -4.16
CA VAL A 241 -15.92 -22.91 -4.68
C VAL A 241 -16.38 -23.03 -6.14
N GLY A 242 -15.93 -24.05 -6.87
CA GLY A 242 -16.10 -24.14 -8.32
C GLY A 242 -17.52 -24.45 -8.86
N GLY A 243 -18.50 -24.76 -8.00
CA GLY A 243 -19.78 -25.34 -8.46
C GLY A 243 -20.96 -24.39 -8.63
N ASN A 244 -21.03 -23.31 -7.85
CA ASN A 244 -22.18 -22.39 -7.84
C ASN A 244 -21.74 -20.93 -7.85
N LEU A 245 -22.50 -20.08 -8.52
CA LEU A 245 -22.27 -18.64 -8.49
C LEU A 245 -22.65 -18.07 -7.10
N ASN A 246 -21.63 -17.64 -6.36
CA ASN A 246 -21.78 -16.96 -5.08
C ASN A 246 -20.58 -16.00 -4.88
N GLU A 247 -20.58 -15.24 -3.78
CA GLU A 247 -19.51 -14.27 -3.51
C GLU A 247 -18.11 -14.90 -3.43
N ALA A 248 -17.98 -16.11 -2.89
CA ALA A 248 -16.70 -16.80 -2.78
C ALA A 248 -16.22 -17.28 -4.16
N SER A 249 -17.10 -17.83 -5.02
CA SER A 249 -16.72 -18.23 -6.37
C SER A 249 -16.39 -17.03 -7.25
N LEU A 250 -17.12 -15.92 -7.10
CA LEU A 250 -16.82 -14.68 -7.80
C LEU A 250 -15.43 -14.14 -7.37
N ALA A 251 -15.15 -14.11 -6.07
CA ALA A 251 -13.86 -13.69 -5.57
C ALA A 251 -12.73 -14.58 -6.09
N HIS A 252 -12.89 -15.90 -6.02
CA HIS A 252 -11.89 -16.86 -6.47
C HIS A 252 -11.55 -16.74 -7.97
N HIS A 253 -12.56 -16.45 -8.80
CA HIS A 253 -12.38 -16.36 -10.25
C HIS A 253 -12.22 -14.93 -10.77
N ILE A 254 -12.13 -13.92 -9.91
CA ILE A 254 -12.09 -12.52 -10.32
C ILE A 254 -10.93 -12.23 -11.28
N GLU A 255 -9.77 -12.86 -11.07
CA GLU A 255 -8.60 -12.71 -11.93
C GLU A 255 -8.87 -13.01 -13.40
N ARG A 256 -9.81 -13.93 -13.70
CA ARG A 256 -10.15 -14.35 -15.07
C ARG A 256 -10.90 -13.27 -15.88
N VAL A 257 -11.46 -12.30 -15.18
CA VAL A 257 -12.27 -11.22 -15.80
C VAL A 257 -11.60 -9.85 -15.70
N LEU A 258 -10.45 -9.78 -15.05
CA LEU A 258 -9.73 -8.52 -14.91
C LEU A 258 -9.09 -8.09 -16.25
N PRO A 259 -9.33 -6.85 -16.70
CA PRO A 259 -8.67 -6.33 -17.90
C PRO A 259 -7.17 -6.10 -17.62
N TYR A 260 -6.32 -6.33 -18.62
CA TYR A 260 -4.87 -6.19 -18.49
C TYR A 260 -4.43 -4.82 -17.96
N ASN A 261 -5.09 -3.74 -18.40
CA ASN A 261 -4.81 -2.35 -18.01
C ASN A 261 -5.91 -1.80 -17.07
N GLY A 262 -6.41 -2.61 -16.16
CA GLY A 262 -7.48 -2.22 -15.25
C GLY A 262 -6.99 -1.80 -13.88
N ILE A 263 -7.94 -1.33 -13.09
CA ILE A 263 -7.80 -1.12 -11.64
C ILE A 263 -8.95 -1.89 -10.98
N LEU A 264 -8.65 -2.69 -9.98
CA LEU A 264 -9.66 -3.39 -9.21
C LEU A 264 -10.07 -2.53 -8.01
N PHE A 265 -11.27 -1.98 -8.06
CA PHE A 265 -11.81 -1.23 -6.92
C PHE A 265 -12.70 -2.13 -6.06
N LEU A 266 -12.29 -2.36 -4.82
CA LEU A 266 -13.00 -3.19 -3.86
C LEU A 266 -13.54 -2.35 -2.69
N GLY A 267 -14.84 -2.45 -2.43
CA GLY A 267 -15.45 -1.84 -1.25
C GLY A 267 -14.97 -2.52 0.05
N ASN A 268 -14.84 -1.73 1.11
CA ASN A 268 -14.44 -2.24 2.43
C ASN A 268 -15.59 -3.02 3.10
N SER A 269 -15.80 -4.28 2.66
CA SER A 269 -16.82 -5.19 3.20
C SER A 269 -16.29 -6.62 3.16
N LEU A 270 -17.19 -7.62 3.16
CA LEU A 270 -16.83 -9.04 3.09
C LEU A 270 -16.07 -9.38 1.81
N PHE A 271 -16.45 -8.79 0.67
CA PHE A 271 -15.93 -9.19 -0.63
C PHE A 271 -14.40 -8.96 -0.75
N VAL A 272 -13.85 -7.84 -0.28
CA VAL A 272 -12.39 -7.62 -0.30
C VAL A 272 -11.65 -8.69 0.51
N ARG A 273 -12.23 -9.17 1.61
CA ARG A 273 -11.65 -10.24 2.43
C ARG A 273 -11.71 -11.60 1.75
N LEU A 274 -12.76 -11.85 0.95
CA LEU A 274 -12.85 -13.06 0.13
C LEU A 274 -11.82 -13.03 -1.00
N VAL A 275 -11.63 -11.88 -1.64
CA VAL A 275 -10.59 -11.70 -2.67
C VAL A 275 -9.20 -11.93 -2.07
N ASP A 276 -8.90 -11.33 -0.92
CA ASP A 276 -7.62 -11.54 -0.21
C ASP A 276 -7.38 -13.02 0.14
N ALA A 277 -8.41 -13.71 0.63
CA ALA A 277 -8.29 -15.10 1.08
C ALA A 277 -8.27 -16.12 -0.07
N LEU A 278 -8.97 -15.89 -1.17
CA LEU A 278 -9.31 -16.89 -2.19
C LEU A 278 -8.65 -16.66 -3.55
N THR A 279 -8.06 -15.48 -3.77
CA THR A 279 -7.57 -15.07 -5.09
C THR A 279 -6.05 -14.97 -5.10
N LYS A 280 -5.47 -15.17 -6.29
CA LYS A 280 -4.09 -14.84 -6.60
C LYS A 280 -4.11 -13.83 -7.75
N LEU A 281 -3.85 -12.57 -7.47
CA LEU A 281 -3.78 -11.54 -8.50
C LEU A 281 -2.42 -11.50 -9.20
N PRO A 282 -2.34 -11.03 -10.44
CA PRO A 282 -1.08 -10.79 -11.12
C PRO A 282 -0.22 -9.78 -10.36
N GLU A 283 1.11 -9.95 -10.42
CA GLU A 283 2.06 -9.04 -9.80
C GLU A 283 1.84 -7.59 -10.27
N GLY A 284 1.79 -6.67 -9.32
CA GLY A 284 1.62 -5.25 -9.59
C GLY A 284 0.23 -4.84 -10.04
N TYR A 285 -0.78 -5.73 -10.01
CA TYR A 285 -2.14 -5.34 -10.37
C TYR A 285 -2.67 -4.30 -9.38
N PRO A 286 -3.12 -3.10 -9.84
CA PRO A 286 -3.57 -2.02 -8.96
C PRO A 286 -4.91 -2.35 -8.28
N ILE A 287 -4.96 -2.15 -6.96
CA ILE A 287 -6.17 -2.31 -6.12
C ILE A 287 -6.44 -1.02 -5.35
#